data_9952c90805aa77eb3092656e359fd5ef
#
_entry.id   9952c90805aa77eb3092656e359fd5ef
#
_cell.length_a   1.000
_cell.length_b   1.000
_cell.length_c   1.000
_cell.angle_alpha   90.00
_cell.angle_beta   90.00
_cell.angle_gamma   90.00
#
_symmetry.space_group_name_H-M   'P 1'
#
loop_
_entity.id
_entity.type
_entity.pdbx_description
1 polymer ?
#
loop_
_entity_poly.entity_id
_entity_poly.type
_entity_poly.pdbx_seq_one_letter_code
_entity_poly.pdbx_strand_id
1 'polypeptide(L)'
;MSENGRDPNRPSPDALLEAARREERTRGRLKVFLGAAPGVGKTYEMLTVGRARRKSGADVVVGVVETHVRAETEALLAGFEVIPRRPVPYHGTVLEEMDLDALLARRPALALVDELAHTNAPGSRHPKRYQDVEELLDAGIDVLTTLNIQHVESLND
;
A
#
# COMPACT_ATOMS: atom_id res chain seq x y z
N MET A 1 -39.80 -36.28 -4.86
CA MET A 1 -38.75 -35.48 -4.28
C MET A 1 -38.19 -34.52 -5.29
N SER A 2 -38.43 -33.29 -5.06
CA SER A 2 -37.89 -32.29 -5.93
C SER A 2 -36.43 -32.15 -5.62
N GLU A 3 -35.63 -32.77 -6.36
CA GLU A 3 -34.26 -32.31 -6.45
C GLU A 3 -34.34 -30.99 -7.16
N ASN A 4 -33.97 -29.96 -6.47
CA ASN A 4 -34.09 -28.58 -6.89
C ASN A 4 -33.28 -28.21 -8.16
N GLY A 5 -33.14 -29.15 -9.12
CA GLY A 5 -32.44 -28.87 -10.37
C GLY A 5 -31.02 -28.29 -10.22
N ARG A 6 -30.41 -28.50 -9.06
CA ARG A 6 -29.05 -28.04 -8.86
C ARG A 6 -28.08 -28.93 -9.58
N ASP A 7 -27.29 -28.34 -10.45
CA ASP A 7 -26.15 -29.01 -11.02
C ASP A 7 -25.20 -29.40 -9.86
N PRO A 8 -24.85 -30.69 -9.71
CA PRO A 8 -23.97 -31.13 -8.62
C PRO A 8 -22.56 -30.49 -8.68
N ASN A 9 -22.18 -29.98 -9.85
CA ASN A 9 -20.88 -29.30 -10.02
C ASN A 9 -20.95 -27.81 -9.75
N ARG A 10 -22.13 -27.26 -9.50
CA ARG A 10 -22.32 -25.84 -9.28
C ARG A 10 -22.28 -25.53 -7.78
N PRO A 11 -21.40 -24.64 -7.31
CA PRO A 11 -21.35 -24.28 -5.89
C PRO A 11 -22.69 -23.74 -5.41
N SER A 12 -23.05 -24.06 -4.18
CA SER A 12 -24.23 -23.47 -3.55
C SER A 12 -24.03 -21.98 -3.31
N PRO A 13 -25.13 -21.21 -3.19
CA PRO A 13 -25.01 -19.77 -2.82
C PRO A 13 -24.25 -19.58 -1.53
N ASP A 14 -24.41 -20.45 -0.55
CA ASP A 14 -23.69 -20.37 0.73
C ASP A 14 -22.21 -20.61 0.55
N ALA A 15 -21.82 -21.55 -0.29
CA ALA A 15 -20.42 -21.83 -0.60
C ALA A 15 -19.75 -20.66 -1.32
N LEU A 16 -20.47 -20.00 -2.24
CA LEU A 16 -19.98 -18.82 -2.94
C LEU A 16 -19.79 -17.64 -1.98
N LEU A 17 -20.75 -17.44 -1.07
CA LEU A 17 -20.65 -16.38 -0.06
C LEU A 17 -19.49 -16.63 0.89
N GLU A 18 -19.29 -17.85 1.33
CA GLU A 18 -18.17 -18.25 2.18
C GLU A 18 -16.84 -18.01 1.48
N ALA A 19 -16.72 -18.35 0.20
CA ALA A 19 -15.53 -18.12 -0.59
C ALA A 19 -15.24 -16.62 -0.73
N ALA A 20 -16.28 -15.81 -0.98
CA ALA A 20 -16.16 -14.35 -1.07
C ALA A 20 -15.70 -13.75 0.26
N ARG A 21 -16.24 -14.19 1.38
CA ARG A 21 -15.82 -13.74 2.72
C ARG A 21 -14.39 -14.12 3.03
N ARG A 22 -13.97 -15.30 2.60
CA ARG A 22 -12.61 -15.78 2.80
C ARG A 22 -11.62 -14.93 1.99
N GLU A 23 -11.97 -14.61 0.76
CA GLU A 23 -11.18 -13.73 -0.09
C GLU A 23 -11.05 -12.35 0.50
N GLU A 24 -12.13 -11.76 1.00
CA GLU A 24 -12.10 -10.47 1.69
C GLU A 24 -11.19 -10.47 2.92
N ARG A 25 -11.23 -11.56 3.70
CA ARG A 25 -10.40 -11.69 4.90
C ARG A 25 -8.92 -11.87 4.59
N THR A 26 -8.58 -12.45 3.43
CA THR A 26 -7.20 -12.67 3.02
C THR A 26 -6.59 -11.45 2.32
N ARG A 27 -7.43 -10.57 1.78
CA ARG A 27 -6.98 -9.31 1.20
C ARG A 27 -6.58 -8.36 2.32
N GLY A 28 -5.46 -7.64 2.10
CA GLY A 28 -5.01 -6.63 3.03
C GLY A 28 -5.99 -5.46 3.13
N ARG A 29 -5.88 -4.71 4.22
CA ARG A 29 -6.73 -3.53 4.47
C ARG A 29 -5.94 -2.27 4.19
N LEU A 30 -6.60 -1.32 3.55
CA LEU A 30 -6.02 -0.03 3.21
C LEU A 30 -6.57 1.04 4.16
N LYS A 31 -5.66 1.83 4.74
CA LYS A 31 -6.01 3.04 5.48
C LYS A 31 -5.31 4.22 4.85
N VAL A 32 -6.08 5.24 4.52
CA VAL A 32 -5.57 6.45 3.85
C VAL A 32 -5.65 7.63 4.81
N PHE A 33 -4.53 8.31 5.02
CA PHE A 33 -4.47 9.55 5.78
C PHE A 33 -4.65 10.72 4.82
N LEU A 34 -5.74 11.45 4.97
CA LEU A 34 -6.08 12.57 4.09
C LEU A 34 -5.60 13.89 4.68
N GLY A 35 -5.15 14.80 3.83
CA GLY A 35 -4.77 16.13 4.25
C GLY A 35 -4.92 17.14 3.13
N ALA A 36 -5.22 18.41 3.50
CA ALA A 36 -5.50 19.47 2.54
C ALA A 36 -4.25 20.08 1.93
N ALA A 37 -3.12 19.99 2.61
CA ALA A 37 -1.87 20.61 2.16
C ALA A 37 -0.75 19.57 2.09
N PRO A 38 0.16 19.66 1.11
CA PRO A 38 1.35 18.83 1.10
C PRO A 38 2.21 19.16 2.32
N GLY A 39 2.82 18.16 2.93
CA GLY A 39 3.71 18.37 4.04
C GLY A 39 3.87 17.17 4.93
N VAL A 40 4.66 17.37 5.98
CA VAL A 40 5.12 16.32 6.89
C VAL A 40 4.01 15.76 7.78
N GLY A 41 2.91 16.53 7.99
CA GLY A 41 1.85 16.15 8.93
C GLY A 41 1.19 14.82 8.67
N LYS A 42 0.79 14.54 7.44
CA LYS A 42 0.15 13.26 7.07
C LYS A 42 1.12 12.09 7.19
N THR A 43 2.33 12.29 6.71
CA THR A 43 3.40 11.29 6.80
C THR A 43 3.71 10.99 8.26
N TYR A 44 3.78 12.02 9.09
CA TYR A 44 4.00 11.87 10.52
C TYR A 44 2.88 11.06 11.18
N GLU A 45 1.61 11.35 10.87
CA GLU A 45 0.47 10.59 11.39
C GLU A 45 0.54 9.11 10.97
N MET A 46 0.82 8.86 9.71
CA MET A 46 0.97 7.49 9.18
C MET A 46 2.06 6.74 9.95
N LEU A 47 3.22 7.36 10.11
CA LEU A 47 4.35 6.76 10.83
C LEU A 47 4.05 6.56 12.31
N THR A 48 3.31 7.46 12.93
CA THR A 48 2.90 7.33 14.33
C THR A 48 2.01 6.09 14.53
N VAL A 49 1.04 5.89 13.64
CA VAL A 49 0.19 4.69 13.67
C VAL A 49 1.02 3.44 13.40
N GLY A 50 1.93 3.50 12.44
CA GLY A 50 2.83 2.39 12.13
C GLY A 50 3.70 1.99 13.31
N ARG A 51 4.23 2.96 14.06
CA ARG A 51 5.01 2.70 15.28
C ARG A 51 4.17 2.04 16.36
N ALA A 52 2.94 2.50 16.55
CA ALA A 52 2.03 1.90 17.52
C ALA A 52 1.74 0.44 17.18
N ARG A 53 1.50 0.14 15.90
CA ARG A 53 1.30 -1.23 15.42
C ARG A 53 2.53 -2.10 15.66
N ARG A 54 3.70 -1.55 15.36
CA ARG A 54 4.96 -2.26 15.58
C ARG A 54 5.19 -2.57 17.06
N LYS A 55 4.92 -1.61 17.93
CA LYS A 55 5.03 -1.82 19.38
C LYS A 55 4.07 -2.88 19.88
N SER A 56 2.92 -3.04 19.23
CA SER A 56 1.95 -4.08 19.54
C SER A 56 2.34 -5.46 18.97
N GLY A 57 3.47 -5.57 18.29
CA GLY A 57 3.99 -6.84 17.79
C GLY A 57 3.73 -7.09 16.31
N ALA A 58 3.13 -6.16 15.58
CA ALA A 58 2.93 -6.32 14.14
C ALA A 58 4.26 -6.19 13.37
N ASP A 59 4.39 -6.97 12.30
CA ASP A 59 5.53 -6.90 11.40
C ASP A 59 5.32 -5.74 10.42
N VAL A 60 5.93 -4.60 10.72
CA VAL A 60 5.75 -3.35 9.99
C VAL A 60 7.01 -2.98 9.24
N VAL A 61 6.86 -2.66 7.96
CA VAL A 61 7.97 -2.28 7.07
C VAL A 61 7.60 -1.01 6.32
N VAL A 62 8.58 -0.13 6.14
CA VAL A 62 8.41 1.07 5.32
C VAL A 62 8.75 0.73 3.88
N GLY A 63 7.77 0.87 2.99
CA GLY A 63 7.98 0.72 1.56
C GLY A 63 8.57 1.97 0.93
N VAL A 64 7.99 3.12 1.23
CA VAL A 64 8.48 4.41 0.78
C VAL A 64 7.93 5.52 1.66
N VAL A 65 8.76 6.51 1.93
CA VAL A 65 8.37 7.77 2.57
C VAL A 65 8.95 8.90 1.75
N GLU A 66 8.06 9.81 1.36
CA GLU A 66 8.42 10.96 0.54
C GLU A 66 8.52 12.21 1.43
N THR A 67 9.73 12.59 1.80
CA THR A 67 10.00 13.87 2.43
C THR A 67 11.11 14.56 1.66
N HIS A 68 11.04 15.87 1.59
CA HIS A 68 12.03 16.65 0.85
C HIS A 68 13.23 17.04 1.71
N VAL A 69 13.12 16.85 3.02
CA VAL A 69 14.21 17.18 3.96
C VAL A 69 14.80 15.89 4.50
N ARG A 70 16.03 15.62 4.12
CA ARG A 70 16.71 14.36 4.45
C ARG A 70 16.83 14.11 5.97
N ALA A 71 17.15 15.14 6.73
CA ALA A 71 17.28 15.01 8.18
C ALA A 71 15.94 14.63 8.83
N GLU A 72 14.83 15.23 8.37
CA GLU A 72 13.49 14.89 8.85
C GLU A 72 13.13 13.45 8.48
N THR A 73 13.45 13.05 7.25
CA THR A 73 13.20 11.68 6.79
C THR A 73 13.91 10.67 7.67
N GLU A 74 15.20 10.90 7.93
CA GLU A 74 15.99 10.00 8.76
C GLU A 74 15.42 9.90 10.18
N ALA A 75 15.02 11.04 10.75
CA ALA A 75 14.43 11.08 12.09
C ALA A 75 13.08 10.33 12.15
N LEU A 76 12.23 10.53 11.13
CA LEU A 76 10.92 9.88 11.06
C LEU A 76 11.04 8.37 10.85
N LEU A 77 12.03 7.93 10.10
CA LEU A 77 12.23 6.52 9.78
C LEU A 77 13.00 5.75 10.84
N ALA A 78 13.54 6.44 11.85
CA ALA A 78 14.31 5.81 12.91
C ALA A 78 13.50 4.69 13.59
N GLY A 79 14.12 3.52 13.70
CA GLY A 79 13.50 2.36 14.32
C GLY A 79 12.62 1.50 13.40
N PHE A 80 12.35 1.93 12.18
CA PHE A 80 11.64 1.12 11.19
C PHE A 80 12.60 0.31 10.33
N GLU A 81 12.16 -0.87 9.92
CA GLU A 81 12.78 -1.56 8.79
C GLU A 81 12.31 -0.85 7.52
N VAL A 82 13.24 -0.43 6.68
CA VAL A 82 12.95 0.29 5.43
C VAL A 82 13.47 -0.53 4.26
N ILE A 83 12.60 -0.78 3.29
CA ILE A 83 13.03 -1.43 2.05
C ILE A 83 13.77 -0.39 1.20
N PRO A 84 15.01 -0.66 0.77
CA PRO A 84 15.73 0.26 -0.11
C PRO A 84 14.95 0.53 -1.39
N ARG A 85 15.01 1.77 -1.87
CA ARG A 85 14.36 2.15 -3.12
C ARG A 85 15.04 1.51 -4.31
N ARG A 86 14.27 1.30 -5.36
CA ARG A 86 14.76 0.76 -6.63
C ARG A 86 15.20 1.92 -7.53
N PRO A 87 16.46 1.95 -8.00
CA PRO A 87 16.87 2.98 -8.95
C PRO A 87 16.30 2.71 -10.34
N VAL A 88 15.80 3.76 -10.98
CA VAL A 88 15.25 3.70 -12.35
C VAL A 88 15.96 4.75 -13.20
N PRO A 89 16.81 4.35 -14.15
CA PRO A 89 17.46 5.30 -15.06
C PRO A 89 16.43 6.00 -15.94
N TYR A 90 16.56 7.32 -16.07
CA TYR A 90 15.64 8.12 -16.88
C TYR A 90 16.34 9.39 -17.36
N HIS A 91 16.53 9.51 -18.68
CA HIS A 91 17.11 10.69 -19.33
C HIS A 91 18.39 11.24 -18.67
N GLY A 92 19.38 10.37 -18.44
CA GLY A 92 20.67 10.77 -17.89
C GLY A 92 20.66 11.00 -16.38
N THR A 93 19.53 10.78 -15.71
CA THR A 93 19.43 10.83 -14.26
C THR A 93 18.92 9.50 -13.72
N VAL A 94 18.90 9.36 -12.40
CA VAL A 94 18.38 8.16 -11.75
C VAL A 94 17.25 8.59 -10.82
N LEU A 95 16.06 8.06 -11.07
CA LEU A 95 14.90 8.22 -10.20
C LEU A 95 14.88 7.06 -9.20
N GLU A 96 14.35 7.30 -8.02
CA GLU A 96 14.25 6.27 -7.00
C GLU A 96 12.79 5.98 -6.68
N GLU A 97 12.36 4.77 -6.99
CA GLU A 97 10.99 4.33 -6.79
C GLU A 97 10.91 3.28 -5.68
N MET A 98 9.71 3.13 -5.09
CA MET A 98 9.44 2.06 -4.16
C MET A 98 9.74 0.72 -4.83
N ASP A 99 10.42 -0.16 -4.13
CA ASP A 99 10.72 -1.50 -4.63
C ASP A 99 9.57 -2.45 -4.30
N LEU A 100 8.57 -2.51 -5.18
CA LEU A 100 7.39 -3.34 -5.01
C LEU A 100 7.74 -4.82 -4.91
N ASP A 101 8.63 -5.30 -5.76
CA ASP A 101 9.02 -6.72 -5.76
C ASP A 101 9.68 -7.11 -4.45
N ALA A 102 10.54 -6.25 -3.91
CA ALA A 102 11.18 -6.49 -2.62
C ALA A 102 10.16 -6.51 -1.47
N LEU A 103 9.17 -5.61 -1.49
CA LEU A 103 8.08 -5.61 -0.51
C LEU A 103 7.25 -6.89 -0.58
N LEU A 104 6.89 -7.31 -1.77
CA LEU A 104 6.13 -8.55 -1.96
C LEU A 104 6.91 -9.76 -1.48
N ALA A 105 8.22 -9.81 -1.75
CA ALA A 105 9.09 -10.89 -1.30
C ALA A 105 9.26 -10.89 0.22
N ARG A 106 9.33 -9.71 0.85
CA ARG A 106 9.48 -9.54 2.30
C ARG A 106 8.22 -9.98 3.05
N ARG A 107 7.04 -9.75 2.47
CA ARG A 107 5.74 -10.13 3.02
C ARG A 107 5.49 -9.62 4.45
N PRO A 108 5.56 -8.31 4.68
CA PRO A 108 5.22 -7.77 5.99
C PRO A 108 3.73 -7.91 6.28
N ALA A 109 3.34 -7.82 7.55
CA ALA A 109 1.93 -7.73 7.89
C ALA A 109 1.36 -6.36 7.51
N LEU A 110 2.19 -5.31 7.61
CA LEU A 110 1.81 -3.94 7.32
C LEU A 110 2.94 -3.22 6.59
N ALA A 111 2.63 -2.60 5.46
CA ALA A 111 3.54 -1.74 4.72
C ALA A 111 3.10 -0.29 4.82
N LEU A 112 4.06 0.60 5.03
CA LEU A 112 3.82 2.06 5.02
C LEU A 112 4.26 2.59 3.66
N VAL A 113 3.31 3.15 2.90
CA VAL A 113 3.51 3.59 1.51
C VAL A 113 2.99 5.00 1.37
N ASP A 114 3.88 5.97 1.35
CA ASP A 114 3.54 7.39 1.27
C ASP A 114 3.07 7.77 -0.14
N GLU A 115 2.27 8.83 -0.23
CA GLU A 115 1.81 9.44 -1.49
C GLU A 115 1.13 8.48 -2.48
N LEU A 116 -0.10 8.09 -2.17
CA LEU A 116 -0.90 7.18 -3.00
C LEU A 116 -1.07 7.67 -4.44
N ALA A 117 -1.13 9.00 -4.65
CA ALA A 117 -1.34 9.61 -5.96
C ALA A 117 -0.07 9.71 -6.82
N HIS A 118 1.07 9.24 -6.33
CA HIS A 118 2.34 9.33 -7.05
C HIS A 118 2.29 8.61 -8.39
N THR A 119 2.84 9.24 -9.42
CA THR A 119 3.06 8.63 -10.73
C THR A 119 4.46 8.03 -10.74
N ASN A 120 4.53 6.74 -10.99
CA ASN A 120 5.80 6.02 -11.02
C ASN A 120 6.63 6.41 -12.25
N ALA A 121 7.95 6.26 -12.14
CA ALA A 121 8.87 6.50 -13.24
C ALA A 121 8.55 5.58 -14.43
N PRO A 122 8.76 6.05 -15.67
CA PRO A 122 8.61 5.20 -16.85
C PRO A 122 9.46 3.95 -16.75
N GLY A 123 8.91 2.82 -17.16
CA GLY A 123 9.57 1.52 -17.06
C GLY A 123 9.29 0.80 -15.74
N SER A 124 8.54 1.41 -14.82
CA SER A 124 8.06 0.74 -13.63
C SER A 124 6.97 -0.28 -13.98
N ARG A 125 6.81 -1.30 -13.14
CA ARG A 125 5.82 -2.37 -13.35
C ARG A 125 4.39 -1.82 -13.50
N HIS A 126 4.05 -0.82 -12.70
CA HIS A 126 2.76 -0.12 -12.81
C HIS A 126 3.00 1.37 -13.03
N PRO A 127 2.18 2.04 -13.83
CA PRO A 127 2.32 3.49 -14.04
C PRO A 127 1.97 4.32 -12.80
N LYS A 128 1.13 3.80 -11.89
CA LYS A 128 0.68 4.54 -10.71
C LYS A 128 0.93 3.76 -9.43
N ARG A 129 1.29 4.50 -8.37
CA ARG A 129 1.54 3.89 -7.06
C ARG A 129 0.31 3.19 -6.48
N TYR A 130 -0.91 3.71 -6.73
CA TYR A 130 -2.11 3.02 -6.23
C TYR A 130 -2.24 1.61 -6.79
N GLN A 131 -1.71 1.36 -7.99
CA GLN A 131 -1.71 0.03 -8.59
C GLN A 131 -0.72 -0.90 -7.86
N ASP A 132 0.43 -0.36 -7.45
CA ASP A 132 1.36 -1.10 -6.59
C ASP A 132 0.69 -1.48 -5.27
N VAL A 133 -0.03 -0.53 -4.68
CA VAL A 133 -0.75 -0.76 -3.42
C VAL A 133 -1.83 -1.83 -3.59
N GLU A 134 -2.56 -1.82 -4.70
CA GLU A 134 -3.55 -2.87 -4.97
C GLU A 134 -2.89 -4.25 -5.00
N GLU A 135 -1.72 -4.35 -5.59
CA GLU A 135 -0.99 -5.62 -5.63
C GLU A 135 -0.54 -6.07 -4.23
N LEU A 136 -0.10 -5.14 -3.40
CA LEU A 136 0.23 -5.43 -1.99
C LEU A 136 -1.00 -5.94 -1.23
N LEU A 137 -2.13 -5.27 -1.39
CA LEU A 137 -3.38 -5.68 -0.74
C LEU A 137 -3.82 -7.06 -1.21
N ASP A 138 -3.73 -7.35 -2.51
CA ASP A 138 -4.07 -8.65 -3.07
C ASP A 138 -3.17 -9.76 -2.53
N ALA A 139 -1.94 -9.42 -2.16
CA ALA A 139 -1.00 -10.35 -1.52
C ALA A 139 -1.27 -10.55 -0.01
N GLY A 140 -2.29 -9.90 0.54
CA GLY A 140 -2.64 -10.01 1.95
C GLY A 140 -1.88 -9.08 2.87
N ILE A 141 -1.21 -8.07 2.33
CA ILE A 141 -0.43 -7.09 3.09
C ILE A 141 -1.31 -5.88 3.36
N ASP A 142 -1.45 -5.50 4.64
CA ASP A 142 -2.11 -4.26 5.01
C ASP A 142 -1.26 -3.07 4.61
N VAL A 143 -1.89 -1.96 4.23
CA VAL A 143 -1.18 -0.76 3.79
C VAL A 143 -1.72 0.48 4.49
N LEU A 144 -0.82 1.29 5.01
CA LEU A 144 -1.12 2.68 5.39
C LEU A 144 -0.50 3.58 4.34
N THR A 145 -1.25 4.56 3.88
CA THR A 145 -0.80 5.50 2.86
C THR A 145 -1.32 6.91 3.14
N THR A 146 -0.86 7.87 2.37
CA THR A 146 -1.29 9.26 2.48
C THR A 146 -1.84 9.75 1.15
N LEU A 147 -2.76 10.69 1.20
CA LEU A 147 -3.33 11.30 0.00
C LEU A 147 -3.60 12.78 0.25
N ASN A 148 -3.12 13.61 -0.66
CA ASN A 148 -3.39 15.03 -0.64
C ASN A 148 -4.75 15.29 -1.30
N ILE A 149 -5.66 15.97 -0.61
CA ILE A 149 -7.00 16.27 -1.12
C ILE A 149 -6.97 17.08 -2.42
N GLN A 150 -5.96 17.91 -2.63
CA GLN A 150 -5.79 18.65 -3.89
C GLN A 150 -5.66 17.72 -5.10
N HIS A 151 -5.02 16.55 -4.92
CA HIS A 151 -4.94 15.55 -5.99
C HIS A 151 -6.30 14.95 -6.31
N VAL A 152 -7.15 14.77 -5.30
CA VAL A 152 -8.52 14.26 -5.49
C VAL A 152 -9.35 15.26 -6.28
N GLU A 153 -9.28 16.54 -5.95
CA GLU A 153 -9.95 17.61 -6.68
C GLU A 153 -9.48 17.69 -8.13
N SER A 154 -8.18 17.56 -8.36
CA SER A 154 -7.61 17.54 -9.71
C SER A 154 -8.09 16.38 -10.55
N LEU A 155 -8.35 15.23 -9.93
CA LEU A 155 -8.85 14.04 -10.63
C LEU A 155 -10.33 14.18 -11.02
N ASN A 156 -11.06 15.05 -10.36
CA ASN A 156 -12.48 15.28 -10.65
C ASN A 156 -12.71 16.31 -11.76
N ASP A 157 -11.72 17.08 -12.12
CA ASP A 157 -11.76 18.03 -13.21
C ASP A 157 -11.42 17.32 -14.53
#